data_9d69ee2f9a4be39c35ca2457628b6582
#
_entry.id   9d69ee2f9a4be39c35ca2457628b6582
#
_cell.length_a   1.000
_cell.length_b   1.000
_cell.length_c   1.000
_cell.angle_alpha   90.00
_cell.angle_beta   90.00
_cell.angle_gamma   90.00
#
_symmetry.space_group_name_H-M   'P 1'
#
loop_
_entity.id
_entity.type
_entity.pdbx_description
1 polymer ?
#
loop_
_entity_poly.entity_id
_entity_poly.type
_entity_poly.pdbx_seq_one_letter_code
_entity_poly.pdbx_strand_id
1 'polypeptide(L)'
;GRLAIYINTTSRIIRADIKVENGIIHVVNHVISPATSTIADLLNTIPNTQIAGHLMQVTGWNKMMTEYWDQAYEDKGYARTYNFYGWAGETPRHHKMGYTIFVEPDSLLEKHFGFKRNIVNGIITNWEEIDKKIYEVCLKHYPEANDRDPTSTDNAVNRFVSYHLLEQAVPYNKLCIHYNEIGYAYTHPEQLGIDHPQYYETMGKPRRILKITEGAQTAGKRINRYVSKRDLKNYRELEVPIPGTLISPNNGKYHNSALNGFYYIVDSVLWYDDYVPNKVLNERIRWDGLDIAGELMTNGLRNCNSNTTFY
;
A
#
# COMPACT_ATOMS: atom_id res chain seq x y z
N GLY A 1 2.03 13.63 -24.78
CA GLY A 1 0.96 12.64 -24.64
C GLY A 1 -0.26 13.27 -23.96
N ARG A 2 -1.48 12.91 -24.37
CA ARG A 2 -2.68 13.39 -23.67
C ARG A 2 -2.82 12.61 -22.36
N LEU A 3 -2.95 13.31 -21.23
CA LEU A 3 -3.31 12.72 -19.95
C LEU A 3 -4.68 12.02 -20.09
N ALA A 4 -4.72 10.75 -19.77
CA ALA A 4 -5.95 9.98 -19.71
C ALA A 4 -6.40 9.87 -18.24
N ILE A 5 -7.61 10.29 -17.96
CA ILE A 5 -8.19 10.20 -16.62
C ILE A 5 -9.01 8.92 -16.53
N TYR A 6 -8.78 8.15 -15.47
CA TYR A 6 -9.50 6.90 -15.20
C TYR A 6 -10.23 7.01 -13.85
N ILE A 7 -11.42 6.46 -13.79
CA ILE A 7 -12.17 6.23 -12.56
C ILE A 7 -12.02 4.74 -12.23
N ASN A 8 -11.65 4.42 -10.97
CA ASN A 8 -11.40 3.05 -10.52
C ASN A 8 -10.44 2.27 -11.45
N THR A 9 -9.44 2.95 -12.00
CA THR A 9 -8.39 2.39 -12.87
C THR A 9 -8.84 1.79 -14.21
N THR A 10 -10.12 1.50 -14.40
CA THR A 10 -10.66 0.84 -15.60
C THR A 10 -11.57 1.71 -16.44
N SER A 11 -12.37 2.57 -15.82
CA SER A 11 -13.35 3.41 -16.53
C SER A 11 -12.68 4.70 -17.00
N ARG A 12 -12.18 4.70 -18.23
CA ARG A 12 -11.55 5.87 -18.83
C ARG A 12 -12.59 6.93 -19.17
N ILE A 13 -12.33 8.18 -18.83
CA ILE A 13 -13.11 9.31 -19.32
C ILE A 13 -12.76 9.51 -20.80
N ILE A 14 -13.75 9.27 -21.68
CA ILE A 14 -13.61 9.39 -23.14
C ILE A 14 -14.13 10.73 -23.66
N ARG A 15 -15.03 11.37 -22.92
CA ARG A 15 -15.53 12.69 -23.18
C ARG A 15 -15.72 13.42 -21.85
N ALA A 16 -14.97 14.49 -21.63
CA ALA A 16 -14.97 15.27 -20.40
C ALA A 16 -15.70 16.62 -20.56
N ASP A 17 -16.04 17.21 -19.42
CA ASP A 17 -16.43 18.61 -19.26
C ASP A 17 -17.65 19.04 -20.10
N ILE A 18 -18.62 18.14 -20.27
CA ILE A 18 -19.90 18.49 -20.91
C ILE A 18 -20.70 19.31 -19.90
N LYS A 19 -20.79 20.60 -20.16
CA LYS A 19 -21.53 21.52 -19.30
C LYS A 19 -23.04 21.32 -19.48
N VAL A 20 -23.75 21.25 -18.38
CA VAL A 20 -25.20 21.28 -18.27
C VAL A 20 -25.60 22.36 -17.28
N GLU A 21 -26.89 22.69 -17.22
CA GLU A 21 -27.40 23.80 -16.43
C GLU A 21 -27.00 23.73 -14.94
N ASN A 22 -26.99 22.55 -14.37
CA ASN A 22 -26.74 22.32 -12.93
C ASN A 22 -25.45 21.52 -12.64
N GLY A 23 -24.55 21.33 -13.62
CA GLY A 23 -23.33 20.56 -13.38
C GLY A 23 -22.50 20.25 -14.61
N ILE A 24 -21.69 19.20 -14.51
CA ILE A 24 -20.81 18.69 -15.56
C ILE A 24 -21.00 17.21 -15.72
N ILE A 25 -21.10 16.74 -16.98
CA ILE A 25 -21.17 15.32 -17.32
C ILE A 25 -19.83 14.86 -17.89
N HIS A 26 -19.35 13.71 -17.42
CA HIS A 26 -18.24 12.99 -18.04
C HIS A 26 -18.72 11.64 -18.58
N VAL A 27 -18.38 11.33 -19.83
CA VAL A 27 -18.68 10.04 -20.43
C VAL A 27 -17.50 9.10 -20.23
N VAL A 28 -17.78 7.92 -19.73
CA VAL A 28 -16.77 6.86 -19.49
C VAL A 28 -16.98 5.69 -20.43
N ASN A 29 -15.91 4.93 -20.71
CA ASN A 29 -15.95 3.80 -21.64
C ASN A 29 -16.35 2.46 -20.98
N HIS A 30 -16.42 2.42 -19.65
CA HIS A 30 -16.85 1.25 -18.88
C HIS A 30 -17.80 1.65 -17.76
N VAL A 31 -18.67 0.74 -17.36
CA VAL A 31 -19.54 0.94 -16.20
C VAL A 31 -18.73 1.07 -14.93
N ILE A 32 -19.03 2.08 -14.13
CA ILE A 32 -18.44 2.24 -12.80
C ILE A 32 -19.21 1.33 -11.85
N SER A 33 -18.59 0.22 -11.47
CA SER A 33 -19.14 -0.73 -10.51
C SER A 33 -18.32 -0.68 -9.21
N PRO A 34 -18.97 -0.75 -8.04
CA PRO A 34 -18.26 -0.90 -6.79
C PRO A 34 -17.55 -2.26 -6.73
N ALA A 35 -16.43 -2.33 -6.03
CA ALA A 35 -15.81 -3.60 -5.71
C ALA A 35 -16.71 -4.39 -4.76
N THR A 36 -16.88 -5.68 -5.01
CA THR A 36 -17.74 -6.58 -4.23
C THR A 36 -16.98 -7.69 -3.53
N SER A 37 -15.72 -7.91 -3.92
CA SER A 37 -14.86 -8.95 -3.35
C SER A 37 -13.80 -8.33 -2.44
N THR A 38 -13.42 -9.03 -1.38
CA THR A 38 -12.30 -8.64 -0.53
C THR A 38 -10.96 -8.84 -1.26
N ILE A 39 -9.87 -8.28 -0.74
CA ILE A 39 -8.53 -8.50 -1.30
C ILE A 39 -8.19 -9.99 -1.31
N ALA A 40 -8.49 -10.69 -0.22
CA ALA A 40 -8.21 -12.12 -0.08
C ALA A 40 -8.92 -12.95 -1.16
N ASP A 41 -10.19 -12.63 -1.48
CA ASP A 41 -10.94 -13.31 -2.52
C ASP A 41 -10.38 -13.00 -3.91
N LEU A 42 -10.03 -11.74 -4.16
CA LEU A 42 -9.53 -11.30 -5.48
C LEU A 42 -8.22 -12.01 -5.85
N LEU A 43 -7.25 -12.10 -4.94
CA LEU A 43 -5.95 -12.69 -5.23
C LEU A 43 -6.03 -14.15 -5.65
N ASN A 44 -7.03 -14.90 -5.16
CA ASN A 44 -7.28 -16.27 -5.57
C ASN A 44 -7.90 -16.40 -6.98
N THR A 45 -8.59 -15.37 -7.44
CA THR A 45 -9.34 -15.39 -8.71
C THR A 45 -8.59 -14.76 -9.87
N ILE A 46 -7.65 -13.86 -9.60
CA ILE A 46 -6.88 -13.15 -10.62
C ILE A 46 -5.77 -14.05 -11.15
N PRO A 47 -5.69 -14.28 -12.46
CA PRO A 47 -4.57 -15.01 -13.04
C PRO A 47 -3.24 -14.33 -12.73
N ASN A 48 -2.21 -15.13 -12.46
CA ASN A 48 -0.85 -14.67 -12.15
C ASN A 48 -0.66 -13.99 -10.77
N THR A 49 -1.59 -14.23 -9.83
CA THR A 49 -1.46 -13.85 -8.41
C THR A 49 -1.86 -14.99 -7.46
N GLN A 50 -1.97 -16.21 -8.00
CA GLN A 50 -2.44 -17.38 -7.24
C GLN A 50 -1.48 -17.77 -6.12
N ILE A 51 -0.16 -17.59 -6.33
CA ILE A 51 0.84 -17.86 -5.29
C ILE A 51 0.69 -16.89 -4.13
N ALA A 52 0.52 -15.59 -4.41
CA ALA A 52 0.26 -14.60 -3.36
C ALA A 52 -1.01 -14.93 -2.57
N GLY A 53 -2.10 -15.30 -3.27
CA GLY A 53 -3.34 -15.75 -2.63
C GLY A 53 -3.13 -16.98 -1.72
N HIS A 54 -2.36 -17.96 -2.19
CA HIS A 54 -2.00 -19.15 -1.41
C HIS A 54 -1.16 -18.78 -0.17
N LEU A 55 -0.13 -17.94 -0.34
CA LEU A 55 0.70 -17.50 0.77
C LEU A 55 -0.10 -16.75 1.84
N MET A 56 -1.07 -15.92 1.44
CA MET A 56 -2.01 -15.29 2.36
C MET A 56 -2.83 -16.30 3.16
N GLN A 57 -3.23 -17.42 2.53
CA GLN A 57 -4.00 -18.49 3.20
C GLN A 57 -3.14 -19.26 4.20
N VAL A 58 -1.97 -19.75 3.77
CA VAL A 58 -1.12 -20.58 4.65
C VAL A 58 -0.55 -19.81 5.82
N THR A 59 -0.30 -18.51 5.66
CA THR A 59 0.16 -17.63 6.75
C THR A 59 -0.97 -17.10 7.63
N GLY A 60 -2.24 -17.33 7.26
CA GLY A 60 -3.42 -16.90 8.02
C GLY A 60 -3.79 -15.42 7.85
N TRP A 61 -3.03 -14.64 7.07
CA TRP A 61 -3.33 -13.22 6.84
C TRP A 61 -4.63 -12.99 6.08
N ASN A 62 -5.08 -13.96 5.28
CA ASN A 62 -6.37 -13.90 4.58
C ASN A 62 -7.56 -13.68 5.54
N LYS A 63 -7.52 -14.22 6.75
CA LYS A 63 -8.60 -14.07 7.73
C LYS A 63 -8.79 -12.61 8.14
N MET A 64 -7.71 -11.88 8.43
CA MET A 64 -7.76 -10.45 8.71
C MET A 64 -8.23 -9.65 7.49
N MET A 65 -7.80 -10.04 6.30
CA MET A 65 -8.13 -9.36 5.05
C MET A 65 -9.57 -9.59 4.56
N THR A 66 -10.38 -10.36 5.27
CA THR A 66 -11.84 -10.46 5.03
C THR A 66 -12.62 -9.44 5.86
N GLU A 67 -12.06 -8.90 6.92
CA GLU A 67 -12.69 -7.90 7.75
C GLU A 67 -12.64 -6.53 7.06
N TYR A 68 -13.73 -5.78 7.14
CA TYR A 68 -13.82 -4.43 6.60
C TYR A 68 -14.55 -3.45 7.53
N TRP A 69 -15.04 -3.94 8.67
CA TRP A 69 -15.61 -3.14 9.75
C TRP A 69 -14.78 -3.32 11.02
N ASP A 70 -14.50 -2.22 11.68
CA ASP A 70 -13.83 -2.20 12.98
C ASP A 70 -14.87 -2.39 14.10
N GLN A 71 -15.15 -3.63 14.44
CA GLN A 71 -16.08 -3.96 15.51
C GLN A 71 -15.59 -3.43 16.85
N ALA A 72 -14.30 -3.42 17.10
CA ALA A 72 -13.73 -2.89 18.34
C ALA A 72 -13.96 -1.38 18.48
N TYR A 73 -14.03 -0.64 17.37
CA TYR A 73 -14.40 0.76 17.37
C TYR A 73 -15.86 0.97 17.75
N GLU A 74 -16.77 0.14 17.25
CA GLU A 74 -18.20 0.21 17.57
C GLU A 74 -18.48 -0.19 19.00
N ASP A 75 -17.86 -1.26 19.49
CA ASP A 75 -18.00 -1.78 20.84
C ASP A 75 -17.52 -0.80 21.92
N LYS A 76 -16.55 0.05 21.60
CA LYS A 76 -16.07 1.08 22.53
C LYS A 76 -17.08 2.17 22.86
N GLY A 77 -18.20 2.27 22.12
CA GLY A 77 -19.30 3.19 22.42
C GLY A 77 -18.87 4.65 22.56
N TYR A 78 -17.95 5.10 21.77
CA TYR A 78 -17.38 6.42 21.86
C TYR A 78 -18.40 7.56 21.72
N ALA A 79 -18.17 8.69 22.40
CA ALA A 79 -18.93 9.92 22.18
C ALA A 79 -18.84 10.34 20.71
N ARG A 80 -19.98 10.54 20.08
CA ARG A 80 -20.08 10.81 18.64
C ARG A 80 -19.89 12.28 18.27
N THR A 81 -19.92 13.15 19.26
CA THR A 81 -19.76 14.59 19.07
C THR A 81 -18.46 15.08 19.68
N TYR A 82 -17.75 15.93 18.98
CA TYR A 82 -16.57 16.61 19.47
C TYR A 82 -16.66 18.12 19.18
N ASN A 83 -15.98 18.90 20.01
CA ASN A 83 -15.86 20.33 19.81
C ASN A 83 -14.36 20.67 19.69
N PHE A 84 -13.96 21.22 18.57
CA PHE A 84 -12.58 21.58 18.29
C PHE A 84 -12.52 23.04 17.85
N TYR A 85 -11.89 23.89 18.65
CA TYR A 85 -11.80 25.34 18.40
C TYR A 85 -13.14 26.03 18.06
N GLY A 86 -14.22 25.67 18.76
CA GLY A 86 -15.54 26.21 18.50
C GLY A 86 -16.30 25.59 17.32
N TRP A 87 -15.72 24.63 16.64
CA TRP A 87 -16.37 23.85 15.59
C TRP A 87 -16.91 22.55 16.21
N ALA A 88 -18.21 22.37 16.16
CA ALA A 88 -18.82 21.11 16.52
C ALA A 88 -18.77 20.14 15.36
N GLY A 89 -18.34 18.92 15.62
CA GLY A 89 -18.29 17.85 14.64
C GLY A 89 -18.76 16.53 15.21
N GLU A 90 -19.03 15.58 14.35
CA GLU A 90 -19.38 14.22 14.73
C GLU A 90 -18.26 13.26 14.29
N THR A 91 -17.90 12.33 15.17
CA THR A 91 -17.06 11.20 14.76
C THR A 91 -17.85 10.26 13.88
N PRO A 92 -17.21 9.59 12.91
CA PRO A 92 -17.87 8.56 12.10
C PRO A 92 -18.57 7.53 12.99
N ARG A 93 -19.76 7.10 12.59
CA ARG A 93 -20.52 6.05 13.30
C ARG A 93 -19.84 4.70 13.19
N HIS A 94 -19.21 4.49 12.04
CA HIS A 94 -18.55 3.26 11.69
C HIS A 94 -17.13 3.57 11.25
N HIS A 95 -16.19 2.75 11.67
CA HIS A 95 -14.83 2.78 11.19
C HIS A 95 -14.63 1.59 10.22
N LYS A 96 -14.25 1.88 8.98
CA LYS A 96 -13.91 0.84 8.03
C LYS A 96 -12.44 0.48 8.18
N MET A 97 -12.17 -0.81 8.29
CA MET A 97 -10.83 -1.34 8.11
C MET A 97 -10.50 -1.37 6.63
N GLY A 98 -9.27 -1.10 6.31
CA GLY A 98 -8.82 -1.11 4.93
C GLY A 98 -7.38 -1.53 4.83
N TYR A 99 -7.03 -2.16 3.71
CA TYR A 99 -5.71 -2.75 3.52
C TYR A 99 -5.12 -2.37 2.18
N THR A 100 -3.81 -2.41 2.10
CA THR A 100 -3.08 -2.35 0.84
C THR A 100 -2.10 -3.51 0.80
N ILE A 101 -2.05 -4.22 -0.31
CA ILE A 101 -1.11 -5.32 -0.52
C ILE A 101 -0.30 -5.08 -1.80
N PHE A 102 1.01 -5.30 -1.70
CA PHE A 102 1.91 -5.37 -2.84
C PHE A 102 2.09 -6.83 -3.25
N VAL A 103 1.97 -7.13 -4.53
CA VAL A 103 1.88 -8.51 -5.01
C VAL A 103 2.84 -8.73 -6.15
N GLU A 104 3.73 -9.69 -6.01
CA GLU A 104 4.54 -10.17 -7.11
C GLU A 104 3.71 -11.05 -8.05
N PRO A 105 3.89 -10.91 -9.38
CA PRO A 105 3.35 -11.88 -10.33
C PRO A 105 3.90 -13.28 -10.07
N ASP A 106 3.07 -14.31 -10.22
CA ASP A 106 3.48 -15.70 -10.05
C ASP A 106 4.72 -16.06 -10.87
N SER A 107 4.85 -15.54 -12.10
CA SER A 107 6.00 -15.75 -12.98
C SER A 107 7.31 -15.16 -12.41
N LEU A 108 7.21 -14.08 -11.67
CA LEU A 108 8.33 -13.45 -10.97
C LEU A 108 8.77 -14.32 -9.78
N LEU A 109 7.81 -14.81 -9.00
CA LEU A 109 8.07 -15.70 -7.87
C LEU A 109 8.68 -17.03 -8.33
N GLU A 110 8.16 -17.66 -9.41
CA GLU A 110 8.74 -18.86 -10.01
C GLU A 110 10.23 -18.67 -10.35
N LYS A 111 10.54 -17.57 -11.02
CA LYS A 111 11.91 -17.26 -11.43
C LYS A 111 12.83 -17.00 -10.23
N HIS A 112 12.34 -16.24 -9.25
CA HIS A 112 13.13 -15.80 -8.10
C HIS A 112 13.39 -16.95 -7.10
N PHE A 113 12.37 -17.75 -6.81
CA PHE A 113 12.43 -18.84 -5.83
C PHE A 113 12.89 -20.17 -6.44
N GLY A 114 12.99 -20.26 -7.77
CA GLY A 114 13.55 -21.43 -8.46
C GLY A 114 12.63 -22.65 -8.47
N PHE A 115 11.32 -22.43 -8.65
CA PHE A 115 10.35 -23.50 -8.84
C PHE A 115 9.52 -23.29 -10.12
N LYS A 116 8.70 -24.27 -10.47
CA LYS A 116 7.71 -24.17 -11.54
C LYS A 116 6.35 -24.66 -11.04
N ARG A 117 5.30 -23.97 -11.45
CA ARG A 117 3.93 -24.40 -11.18
C ARG A 117 3.53 -25.55 -12.11
N ASN A 118 3.02 -26.63 -11.54
CA ASN A 118 2.35 -27.69 -12.29
C ASN A 118 0.85 -27.36 -12.33
N ILE A 119 0.36 -26.94 -13.49
CA ILE A 119 -1.02 -26.50 -13.65
C ILE A 119 -1.82 -27.59 -14.38
N VAL A 120 -2.85 -28.13 -13.71
CA VAL A 120 -3.80 -29.09 -14.29
C VAL A 120 -5.20 -28.47 -14.23
N ASN A 121 -5.85 -28.31 -15.38
CA ASN A 121 -7.16 -27.67 -15.47
C ASN A 121 -7.24 -26.27 -14.80
N GLY A 122 -6.17 -25.49 -14.90
CA GLY A 122 -6.10 -24.15 -14.30
C GLY A 122 -5.78 -24.14 -12.80
N ILE A 123 -5.56 -25.29 -12.17
CA ILE A 123 -5.25 -25.45 -10.74
C ILE A 123 -3.79 -25.83 -10.56
N ILE A 124 -3.11 -25.17 -9.67
CA ILE A 124 -1.74 -25.52 -9.26
C ILE A 124 -1.80 -26.77 -8.36
N THR A 125 -0.99 -27.77 -8.66
CA THR A 125 -1.06 -29.07 -7.99
C THR A 125 0.15 -29.39 -7.12
N ASN A 126 1.27 -28.68 -7.26
CA ASN A 126 2.53 -28.97 -6.54
C ASN A 126 2.83 -27.96 -5.43
N TRP A 127 1.83 -27.61 -4.61
CA TRP A 127 1.97 -26.64 -3.54
C TRP A 127 3.06 -26.99 -2.51
N GLU A 128 3.20 -28.26 -2.15
CA GLU A 128 4.19 -28.70 -1.18
C GLU A 128 5.63 -28.36 -1.64
N GLU A 129 5.94 -28.56 -2.91
CA GLU A 129 7.24 -28.19 -3.49
C GLU A 129 7.43 -26.67 -3.48
N ILE A 130 6.38 -25.92 -3.87
CA ILE A 130 6.39 -24.46 -3.90
C ILE A 130 6.64 -23.88 -2.52
N ASP A 131 5.88 -24.31 -1.53
CA ASP A 131 5.97 -23.85 -0.14
C ASP A 131 7.35 -24.13 0.45
N LYS A 132 7.89 -25.32 0.20
CA LYS A 132 9.24 -25.68 0.62
C LYS A 132 10.30 -24.73 0.03
N LYS A 133 10.22 -24.46 -1.29
CA LYS A 133 11.17 -23.57 -1.97
C LYS A 133 11.07 -22.15 -1.48
N ILE A 134 9.86 -21.64 -1.30
CA ILE A 134 9.63 -20.30 -0.76
C ILE A 134 10.18 -20.20 0.67
N TYR A 135 9.90 -21.17 1.53
CA TYR A 135 10.43 -21.21 2.89
C TYR A 135 11.97 -21.20 2.92
N GLU A 136 12.62 -22.05 2.12
CA GLU A 136 14.08 -22.13 2.03
C GLU A 136 14.73 -20.79 1.67
N VAL A 137 14.13 -20.05 0.74
CA VAL A 137 14.63 -18.73 0.33
C VAL A 137 14.32 -17.66 1.35
N CYS A 138 13.09 -17.63 1.87
CA CYS A 138 12.70 -16.69 2.93
C CYS A 138 13.58 -16.83 4.18
N LEU A 139 13.93 -18.06 4.57
CA LEU A 139 14.80 -18.32 5.72
C LEU A 139 16.22 -17.76 5.55
N LYS A 140 16.71 -17.63 4.30
CA LYS A 140 18.02 -16.98 4.04
C LYS A 140 17.96 -15.47 4.28
N HIS A 141 16.80 -14.85 4.05
CA HIS A 141 16.58 -13.42 4.29
C HIS A 141 16.18 -13.10 5.73
N TYR A 142 15.52 -14.05 6.41
CA TYR A 142 15.06 -13.92 7.79
C TYR A 142 15.54 -15.12 8.63
N PRO A 143 16.86 -15.27 8.84
CA PRO A 143 17.42 -16.48 9.48
C PRO A 143 16.97 -16.66 10.94
N GLU A 144 16.57 -15.58 11.59
CA GLU A 144 16.02 -15.61 12.95
C GLU A 144 14.57 -16.12 13.01
N ALA A 145 13.86 -16.12 11.87
CA ALA A 145 12.46 -16.54 11.78
C ALA A 145 12.35 -18.01 11.34
N ASN A 146 12.80 -18.94 12.18
CA ASN A 146 12.99 -20.34 11.82
C ASN A 146 11.87 -21.27 12.29
N ASP A 147 10.78 -20.75 12.82
CA ASP A 147 9.58 -21.53 13.12
C ASP A 147 9.04 -22.19 11.86
N ARG A 148 8.54 -23.42 11.99
CA ARG A 148 7.97 -24.18 10.87
C ARG A 148 6.49 -23.91 10.64
N ASP A 149 5.79 -23.39 11.65
CA ASP A 149 4.39 -23.00 11.51
C ASP A 149 4.27 -21.72 10.69
N PRO A 150 3.68 -21.75 9.48
CA PRO A 150 3.57 -20.57 8.64
C PRO A 150 2.67 -19.47 9.24
N THR A 151 1.82 -19.80 10.22
CA THR A 151 0.97 -18.81 10.91
C THR A 151 1.71 -18.09 12.04
N SER A 152 2.87 -18.59 12.44
CA SER A 152 3.72 -17.98 13.47
C SER A 152 4.39 -16.70 12.95
N THR A 153 4.46 -15.68 13.78
CA THR A 153 5.20 -14.44 13.47
C THR A 153 6.72 -14.66 13.40
N ASP A 154 7.20 -15.79 13.92
CA ASP A 154 8.61 -16.19 13.85
C ASP A 154 8.90 -17.17 12.70
N ASN A 155 7.98 -17.27 11.75
CA ASN A 155 8.15 -18.00 10.49
C ASN A 155 8.62 -17.04 9.38
N ALA A 156 9.61 -17.46 8.61
CA ALA A 156 10.23 -16.64 7.56
C ALA A 156 9.26 -16.26 6.43
N VAL A 157 8.33 -17.16 6.07
CA VAL A 157 7.30 -16.87 5.05
C VAL A 157 6.27 -15.89 5.60
N ASN A 158 5.89 -16.02 6.88
CA ASN A 158 4.99 -15.06 7.51
C ASN A 158 5.58 -13.65 7.52
N ARG A 159 6.87 -13.52 7.86
CA ARG A 159 7.58 -12.23 7.81
C ARG A 159 7.68 -11.67 6.39
N PHE A 160 7.90 -12.52 5.40
CA PHE A 160 7.89 -12.12 3.99
C PHE A 160 6.52 -11.58 3.62
N VAL A 161 5.45 -12.33 3.80
CA VAL A 161 4.09 -11.92 3.45
C VAL A 161 3.68 -10.66 4.20
N SER A 162 3.89 -10.60 5.51
CA SER A 162 3.49 -9.45 6.33
C SER A 162 4.18 -8.14 5.95
N TYR A 163 5.37 -8.21 5.36
CA TYR A 163 6.07 -7.02 4.85
C TYR A 163 5.39 -6.40 3.63
N HIS A 164 4.54 -7.13 2.92
CA HIS A 164 3.78 -6.66 1.77
C HIS A 164 2.44 -6.01 2.14
N LEU A 165 2.07 -6.02 3.41
CA LEU A 165 0.74 -5.66 3.89
C LEU A 165 0.76 -4.35 4.66
N LEU A 166 -0.15 -3.43 4.30
CA LEU A 166 -0.41 -2.22 5.05
C LEU A 166 -1.83 -2.28 5.63
N GLU A 167 -1.98 -1.85 6.89
CA GLU A 167 -3.28 -1.74 7.58
C GLU A 167 -4.01 -0.43 7.22
N GLN A 168 -3.93 -0.05 5.96
CA GLN A 168 -4.55 1.14 5.40
C GLN A 168 -4.96 0.89 3.95
N ALA A 169 -6.14 1.35 3.56
CA ALA A 169 -6.58 1.36 2.16
C ALA A 169 -6.04 2.61 1.46
N VAL A 170 -4.90 2.48 0.79
CA VAL A 170 -4.21 3.60 0.15
C VAL A 170 -4.34 3.50 -1.38
N PRO A 171 -5.12 4.39 -2.04
CA PRO A 171 -5.20 4.41 -3.49
C PRO A 171 -3.87 4.88 -4.10
N TYR A 172 -3.59 4.48 -5.34
CA TYR A 172 -2.30 4.69 -6.01
C TYR A 172 -1.80 6.14 -5.94
N ASN A 173 -2.69 7.11 -6.18
CA ASN A 173 -2.36 8.53 -6.14
C ASN A 173 -2.03 9.06 -4.74
N LYS A 174 -2.39 8.32 -3.69
CA LYS A 174 -2.14 8.66 -2.28
C LYS A 174 -0.95 7.92 -1.68
N LEU A 175 -0.38 6.93 -2.37
CA LEU A 175 0.79 6.18 -1.89
C LEU A 175 2.00 7.07 -1.59
N CYS A 176 2.20 8.13 -2.36
CA CYS A 176 3.09 9.23 -2.04
C CYS A 176 2.66 10.45 -2.85
N ILE A 177 3.09 11.63 -2.42
CA ILE A 177 2.79 12.86 -3.13
C ILE A 177 3.67 12.92 -4.38
N HIS A 178 3.02 13.16 -5.51
CA HIS A 178 3.74 13.40 -6.76
C HIS A 178 4.56 14.69 -6.67
N TYR A 179 5.78 14.68 -7.17
CA TYR A 179 6.70 15.81 -7.07
C TYR A 179 6.16 17.12 -7.69
N ASN A 180 5.21 17.06 -8.60
CA ASN A 180 4.54 18.22 -9.20
C ASN A 180 3.32 18.72 -8.40
N GLU A 181 2.82 17.96 -7.45
CA GLU A 181 1.62 18.32 -6.68
C GLU A 181 1.93 19.13 -5.43
N ILE A 182 3.20 19.45 -5.23
CA ILE A 182 3.63 20.21 -4.08
C ILE A 182 3.29 21.67 -4.36
N GLY A 183 2.18 22.16 -3.77
CA GLY A 183 1.79 23.58 -3.84
C GLY A 183 2.83 24.54 -3.32
N TYR A 184 3.85 24.03 -2.66
CA TYR A 184 5.06 24.70 -2.23
C TYR A 184 5.99 25.10 -3.38
N ALA A 185 5.86 24.48 -4.53
CA ALA A 185 6.71 24.70 -5.70
C ALA A 185 6.65 26.14 -6.25
N TYR A 186 5.52 26.82 -6.09
CA TYR A 186 5.37 28.19 -6.53
C TYR A 186 6.10 29.20 -5.63
N THR A 187 6.23 28.91 -4.35
CA THR A 187 6.91 29.78 -3.38
C THR A 187 8.38 29.43 -3.18
N HIS A 188 8.77 28.20 -3.52
CA HIS A 188 10.11 27.66 -3.31
C HIS A 188 10.55 26.84 -4.54
N PRO A 189 10.90 27.52 -5.65
CA PRO A 189 11.28 26.86 -6.90
C PRO A 189 12.49 25.91 -6.76
N GLU A 190 13.35 26.14 -5.76
CA GLU A 190 14.46 25.27 -5.43
C GLU A 190 14.03 23.88 -4.93
N GLN A 191 12.77 23.73 -4.53
CA GLN A 191 12.19 22.48 -4.08
C GLN A 191 11.45 21.71 -5.19
N LEU A 192 11.35 22.30 -6.37
CA LEU A 192 10.80 21.61 -7.55
C LEU A 192 11.59 20.34 -7.86
N GLY A 193 10.88 19.24 -7.97
CA GLY A 193 11.46 17.92 -8.29
C GLY A 193 12.23 17.27 -7.13
N ILE A 194 12.04 17.73 -5.89
CA ILE A 194 12.47 17.00 -4.71
C ILE A 194 11.46 15.89 -4.45
N ASP A 195 11.96 14.68 -4.30
CA ASP A 195 11.13 13.54 -3.93
C ASP A 195 10.58 13.71 -2.50
N HIS A 196 9.30 13.41 -2.31
CA HIS A 196 8.65 13.43 -1.01
C HIS A 196 8.26 12.01 -0.64
N PRO A 197 9.12 11.27 0.06
CA PRO A 197 8.81 9.92 0.47
C PRO A 197 7.68 9.90 1.49
N GLN A 198 6.86 8.86 1.39
CA GLN A 198 5.91 8.46 2.42
C GLN A 198 6.42 7.18 3.08
N TYR A 199 6.24 7.09 4.38
CA TYR A 199 6.65 5.95 5.18
C TYR A 199 5.42 5.25 5.71
N TYR A 200 5.38 3.94 5.54
CA TYR A 200 4.30 3.08 5.99
C TYR A 200 4.82 2.04 6.95
N GLU A 201 4.07 1.79 8.00
CA GLU A 201 4.30 0.67 8.88
C GLU A 201 3.61 -0.57 8.29
N THR A 202 4.38 -1.64 8.08
CA THR A 202 3.85 -2.89 7.55
C THR A 202 3.20 -3.72 8.66
N MET A 203 2.34 -4.65 8.28
CA MET A 203 1.74 -5.59 9.22
C MET A 203 2.78 -6.61 9.68
N GLY A 204 2.45 -7.36 10.73
CA GLY A 204 3.35 -8.40 11.25
C GLY A 204 4.04 -8.04 12.55
N LYS A 205 4.89 -8.96 13.04
CA LYS A 205 5.71 -8.76 14.24
C LYS A 205 7.11 -9.27 13.97
N PRO A 206 8.14 -8.42 14.08
CA PRO A 206 8.06 -6.97 14.33
C PRO A 206 7.46 -6.24 13.13
N ARG A 207 6.76 -5.13 13.39
CA ARG A 207 6.35 -4.19 12.34
C ARG A 207 7.60 -3.56 11.75
N ARG A 208 7.58 -3.29 10.44
CA ARG A 208 8.73 -2.77 9.70
C ARG A 208 8.32 -1.56 8.87
N ILE A 209 9.27 -0.71 8.56
CA ILE A 209 9.01 0.49 7.76
C ILE A 209 9.21 0.18 6.28
N LEU A 210 8.28 0.64 5.46
CA LEU A 210 8.31 0.63 4.02
C LEU A 210 8.25 2.07 3.52
N LYS A 211 9.16 2.45 2.63
CA LYS A 211 9.23 3.78 2.02
C LYS A 211 8.65 3.73 0.61
N ILE A 212 7.79 4.69 0.27
CA ILE A 212 7.32 4.88 -1.12
C ILE A 212 7.69 6.29 -1.57
N THR A 213 8.23 6.40 -2.79
CA THR A 213 8.61 7.67 -3.38
C THR A 213 8.31 7.70 -4.88
N GLU A 214 8.03 8.89 -5.40
CA GLU A 214 7.91 9.18 -6.82
C GLU A 214 8.61 10.50 -7.13
N GLY A 215 9.73 10.43 -7.82
CA GLY A 215 10.52 11.58 -8.20
C GLY A 215 10.39 11.94 -9.68
N ALA A 216 10.92 13.10 -10.04
CA ALA A 216 10.90 13.61 -11.42
C ALA A 216 11.57 12.68 -12.44
N GLN A 217 12.42 11.78 -11.99
CA GLN A 217 13.18 10.85 -12.83
C GLN A 217 12.73 9.38 -12.68
N THR A 218 11.69 9.14 -11.87
CA THR A 218 11.10 7.80 -11.76
C THR A 218 10.08 7.58 -12.85
N ALA A 219 9.97 6.35 -13.31
CA ALA A 219 8.89 5.94 -14.20
C ALA A 219 7.62 5.55 -13.42
N GLY A 220 7.38 6.14 -12.24
CA GLY A 220 6.28 5.84 -11.35
C GLY A 220 6.71 5.72 -9.89
N LYS A 221 5.81 5.23 -9.05
CA LYS A 221 6.05 5.07 -7.61
C LYS A 221 6.89 3.83 -7.33
N ARG A 222 7.89 3.98 -6.44
CA ARG A 222 8.84 2.92 -6.10
C ARG A 222 8.91 2.70 -4.61
N ILE A 223 9.10 1.44 -4.22
CA ILE A 223 9.25 1.02 -2.84
C ILE A 223 10.74 0.93 -2.48
N ASN A 224 11.10 1.41 -1.31
CA ASN A 224 12.41 1.35 -0.68
C ASN A 224 13.52 2.15 -1.38
N ARG A 225 14.57 1.48 -1.89
CA ARG A 225 15.84 2.09 -2.31
C ARG A 225 15.77 2.86 -3.63
N TYR A 226 14.84 3.77 -3.78
CA TYR A 226 14.95 4.74 -4.85
C TYR A 226 15.48 6.06 -4.30
N VAL A 227 16.53 6.59 -4.95
CA VAL A 227 17.08 7.90 -4.66
C VAL A 227 17.21 8.65 -5.99
N SER A 228 16.65 9.85 -6.07
CA SER A 228 16.80 10.71 -7.24
C SER A 228 18.23 11.21 -7.36
N LYS A 229 18.62 11.71 -8.56
CA LYS A 229 19.94 12.32 -8.73
C LYS A 229 20.17 13.52 -7.80
N ARG A 230 19.09 14.18 -7.38
CA ARG A 230 19.13 15.29 -6.45
C ARG A 230 19.43 14.83 -5.04
N ASP A 231 18.81 13.72 -4.64
CA ASP A 231 19.05 13.11 -3.33
C ASP A 231 20.47 12.54 -3.24
N LEU A 232 20.98 11.97 -4.33
CA LEU A 232 22.37 11.52 -4.42
C LEU A 232 23.39 12.65 -4.13
N LYS A 233 23.07 13.87 -4.49
CA LYS A 233 23.92 15.02 -4.19
C LYS A 233 23.92 15.36 -2.69
N ASN A 234 22.81 15.10 -2.01
CA ASN A 234 22.63 15.36 -0.59
C ASN A 234 23.05 14.15 0.26
N TYR A 235 22.90 12.94 -0.28
CA TYR A 235 23.26 11.65 0.36
C TYR A 235 24.52 11.09 -0.29
N ARG A 236 25.67 11.62 0.06
CA ARG A 236 26.99 11.29 -0.48
C ARG A 236 27.41 9.82 -0.31
N GLU A 237 26.66 9.04 0.48
CA GLU A 237 26.98 7.65 0.81
C GLU A 237 26.50 6.62 -0.20
N LEU A 238 25.66 7.01 -1.19
CA LEU A 238 25.17 6.09 -2.23
C LEU A 238 26.04 6.21 -3.49
N GLU A 239 27.00 5.34 -3.59
CA GLU A 239 27.85 5.24 -4.81
C GLU A 239 27.05 4.81 -6.04
N VAL A 240 26.03 3.97 -5.88
CA VAL A 240 25.15 3.52 -6.96
C VAL A 240 23.70 3.49 -6.50
N PRO A 241 22.78 4.19 -7.17
CA PRO A 241 21.35 4.09 -6.85
C PRO A 241 20.85 2.69 -7.18
N ILE A 242 20.38 1.98 -6.15
CA ILE A 242 19.68 0.72 -6.36
C ILE A 242 18.24 1.08 -6.68
N PRO A 243 17.70 0.68 -7.85
CA PRO A 243 16.31 0.94 -8.17
C PRO A 243 15.41 0.17 -7.20
N GLY A 244 14.50 0.88 -6.53
CA GLY A 244 13.47 0.26 -5.72
C GLY A 244 12.45 -0.50 -6.57
N THR A 245 11.61 -1.26 -5.92
CA THR A 245 10.53 -2.04 -6.54
C THR A 245 9.48 -1.09 -7.12
N LEU A 246 9.19 -1.20 -8.42
CA LEU A 246 8.20 -0.37 -9.11
C LEU A 246 6.79 -0.88 -8.81
N ILE A 247 5.91 0.03 -8.42
CA ILE A 247 4.49 -0.24 -8.23
C ILE A 247 3.75 0.02 -9.54
N SER A 248 3.03 -0.97 -10.04
CA SER A 248 2.19 -0.81 -11.23
C SER A 248 1.01 0.13 -10.93
N PRO A 249 0.78 1.18 -11.71
CA PRO A 249 -0.34 2.11 -11.50
C PRO A 249 -1.69 1.47 -11.78
N ASN A 250 -1.70 0.42 -12.56
CA ASN A 250 -2.89 -0.38 -12.85
C ASN A 250 -2.46 -1.84 -13.09
N ASN A 251 -3.39 -2.75 -12.90
CA ASN A 251 -3.17 -4.18 -13.06
C ASN A 251 -3.67 -4.69 -14.44
N GLY A 252 -3.44 -3.90 -15.48
CA GLY A 252 -3.91 -4.19 -16.83
C GLY A 252 -5.43 -4.09 -16.94
N LYS A 253 -6.09 -5.20 -17.27
CA LYS A 253 -7.55 -5.28 -17.36
C LYS A 253 -8.27 -5.48 -16.03
N TYR A 254 -7.54 -5.71 -14.95
CA TYR A 254 -8.11 -5.95 -13.62
C TYR A 254 -8.12 -4.67 -12.80
N HIS A 255 -9.16 -4.50 -11.99
CA HIS A 255 -9.21 -3.43 -11.01
C HIS A 255 -8.16 -3.70 -9.92
N ASN A 256 -7.50 -2.65 -9.45
CA ASN A 256 -6.64 -2.73 -8.29
C ASN A 256 -7.36 -2.45 -6.97
N SER A 257 -8.68 -2.22 -7.01
CA SER A 257 -9.52 -1.96 -5.84
C SER A 257 -10.34 -3.19 -5.45
N ALA A 258 -10.46 -3.41 -4.15
CA ALA A 258 -11.29 -4.39 -3.50
C ALA A 258 -12.30 -3.71 -2.58
N LEU A 259 -13.24 -4.46 -2.01
CA LEU A 259 -14.21 -3.96 -1.03
C LEU A 259 -13.53 -3.31 0.18
N ASN A 260 -12.42 -3.88 0.62
CA ASN A 260 -11.66 -3.48 1.80
C ASN A 260 -10.23 -2.98 1.48
N GLY A 261 -9.98 -2.45 0.28
CA GLY A 261 -8.69 -1.84 -0.01
C GLY A 261 -8.17 -1.99 -1.43
N PHE A 262 -6.85 -2.06 -1.54
CA PHE A 262 -6.16 -2.06 -2.82
C PHE A 262 -5.09 -3.15 -2.88
N TYR A 263 -4.84 -3.67 -4.10
CA TYR A 263 -3.67 -4.50 -4.36
C TYR A 263 -2.90 -3.93 -5.56
N TYR A 264 -1.58 -4.01 -5.50
CA TYR A 264 -0.69 -3.48 -6.52
C TYR A 264 0.31 -4.53 -6.96
N ILE A 265 0.38 -4.77 -8.27
CA ILE A 265 1.41 -5.61 -8.86
C ILE A 265 2.74 -4.87 -8.82
N VAL A 266 3.80 -5.57 -8.44
CA VAL A 266 5.18 -5.06 -8.39
C VAL A 266 6.08 -5.78 -9.37
N ASP A 267 7.19 -5.14 -9.77
CA ASP A 267 8.11 -5.62 -10.82
C ASP A 267 9.30 -6.45 -10.31
N SER A 268 9.49 -6.45 -9.00
CA SER A 268 10.58 -7.19 -8.35
C SER A 268 10.14 -7.70 -6.98
N VAL A 269 10.81 -8.75 -6.47
CA VAL A 269 10.48 -9.32 -5.17
C VAL A 269 10.81 -8.34 -4.06
N LEU A 270 9.81 -8.06 -3.23
CA LEU A 270 9.89 -7.07 -2.17
C LEU A 270 10.45 -7.68 -0.89
N TRP A 271 11.72 -7.44 -0.62
CA TRP A 271 12.37 -7.81 0.63
C TRP A 271 12.43 -6.65 1.61
N TYR A 272 12.42 -6.97 2.89
CA TYR A 272 12.73 -5.97 3.91
C TYR A 272 14.14 -5.41 3.68
N ASP A 273 14.25 -4.10 3.75
CA ASP A 273 15.48 -3.38 3.56
C ASP A 273 15.78 -2.51 4.79
N ASP A 274 16.76 -2.94 5.57
CA ASP A 274 17.21 -2.26 6.80
C ASP A 274 17.83 -0.87 6.54
N TYR A 275 18.22 -0.59 5.30
CA TYR A 275 18.68 0.74 4.89
C TYR A 275 17.59 1.80 5.12
N VAL A 276 16.31 1.44 4.88
CA VAL A 276 15.19 2.38 5.01
C VAL A 276 15.08 2.94 6.44
N PRO A 277 14.95 2.14 7.50
CA PRO A 277 14.86 2.66 8.86
C PRO A 277 16.14 3.35 9.32
N ASN A 278 17.31 2.90 8.87
CA ASN A 278 18.60 3.50 9.23
C ASN A 278 18.78 4.91 8.65
N LYS A 279 18.03 5.26 7.60
CA LYS A 279 18.13 6.57 6.93
C LYS A 279 16.94 7.48 7.18
N VAL A 280 15.86 6.99 7.81
CA VAL A 280 14.61 7.75 8.00
C VAL A 280 14.83 9.08 8.75
N LEU A 281 15.75 9.13 9.71
CA LEU A 281 16.05 10.33 10.46
C LEU A 281 16.75 11.42 9.63
N ASN A 282 17.34 11.05 8.49
CA ASN A 282 18.04 11.96 7.58
C ASN A 282 17.17 12.39 6.40
N GLU A 283 15.94 11.91 6.32
CA GLU A 283 15.01 12.23 5.25
C GLU A 283 13.94 13.21 5.73
N ARG A 284 13.44 14.03 4.80
CA ARG A 284 12.32 14.92 5.08
C ARG A 284 11.05 14.07 5.18
N ILE A 285 10.40 14.11 6.33
CA ILE A 285 9.09 13.51 6.56
C ILE A 285 8.05 14.61 6.41
N ARG A 286 7.02 14.35 5.60
CA ARG A 286 5.86 15.21 5.47
C ARG A 286 4.69 14.61 6.24
N TRP A 287 4.02 15.43 7.00
CA TRP A 287 2.83 15.06 7.75
C TRP A 287 1.63 15.79 7.16
N ASP A 288 0.54 15.06 6.92
CA ASP A 288 -0.75 15.67 6.68
C ASP A 288 -1.48 15.81 8.02
N GLY A 289 -1.79 17.05 8.38
CA GLY A 289 -2.46 17.32 9.65
C GLY A 289 -3.88 16.72 9.73
N LEU A 290 -4.54 16.53 8.57
CA LEU A 290 -5.86 15.89 8.52
C LEU A 290 -5.76 14.39 8.79
N ASP A 291 -4.74 13.72 8.27
CA ASP A 291 -4.51 12.29 8.54
C ASP A 291 -4.23 12.07 10.03
N ILE A 292 -3.38 12.90 10.63
CA ILE A 292 -3.11 12.83 12.07
C ILE A 292 -4.37 13.09 12.88
N ALA A 293 -5.16 14.10 12.54
CA ALA A 293 -6.39 14.39 13.24
C ALA A 293 -7.39 13.23 13.17
N GLY A 294 -7.49 12.58 12.01
CA GLY A 294 -8.30 11.38 11.82
C GLY A 294 -7.86 10.23 12.72
N GLU A 295 -6.57 9.94 12.76
CA GLU A 295 -6.00 8.90 13.63
C GLU A 295 -6.17 9.21 15.12
N LEU A 296 -5.91 10.44 15.52
CA LEU A 296 -6.12 10.87 16.91
C LEU A 296 -7.59 10.73 17.35
N MET A 297 -8.52 11.10 16.49
CA MET A 297 -9.94 10.92 16.75
C MET A 297 -10.35 9.45 16.83
N THR A 298 -9.85 8.63 15.93
CA THR A 298 -10.11 7.19 15.88
C THR A 298 -9.57 6.48 17.13
N ASN A 299 -8.42 6.89 17.62
CA ASN A 299 -7.79 6.32 18.82
C ASN A 299 -8.26 6.93 20.14
N GLY A 300 -9.36 7.68 20.14
CA GLY A 300 -10.03 8.16 21.36
C GLY A 300 -9.50 9.48 21.91
N LEU A 301 -8.63 10.18 21.22
CA LEU A 301 -8.18 11.54 21.58
C LEU A 301 -9.18 12.62 21.13
N ARG A 302 -10.47 12.32 21.26
CA ARG A 302 -11.57 13.13 20.76
C ARG A 302 -11.97 14.26 21.67
N ASN A 303 -11.71 14.12 22.95
CA ASN A 303 -11.99 15.13 23.94
C ASN A 303 -10.74 15.96 24.17
N CYS A 304 -10.35 16.74 23.16
CA CYS A 304 -9.53 17.90 23.44
C CYS A 304 -10.39 18.85 24.26
N ASN A 305 -10.41 18.69 25.58
CA ASN A 305 -10.85 19.75 26.44
C ASN A 305 -10.01 20.98 26.13
N SER A 306 -10.61 22.16 26.24
CA SER A 306 -9.96 23.47 26.03
C SER A 306 -8.62 23.65 26.77
N ASN A 307 -8.25 22.72 27.63
CA ASN A 307 -7.01 22.70 28.41
C ASN A 307 -5.96 21.70 27.89
N THR A 308 -6.23 21.01 26.77
CA THR A 308 -5.24 20.10 26.18
C THR A 308 -4.48 20.87 25.12
N THR A 309 -3.31 21.34 25.44
CA THR A 309 -2.34 21.91 24.51
C THR A 309 -1.57 20.76 23.88
N PHE A 310 -1.65 20.64 22.54
CA PHE A 310 -0.70 19.85 21.79
C PHE A 310 0.58 20.67 21.63
N TYR A 311 1.68 20.13 22.07
CA TYR A 311 3.02 20.66 21.80
C TYR A 311 3.65 19.87 20.65
#